data_78bd55e264777192e21889e58682fe17
#
_entry.id   78bd55e264777192e21889e58682fe17
#
_cell.length_a   1.000
_cell.length_b   1.000
_cell.length_c   1.000
_cell.angle_alpha   90.00
_cell.angle_beta   90.00
_cell.angle_gamma   90.00
#
_symmetry.space_group_name_H-M   'P 1'
#
loop_
_entity.id
_entity.type
_entity.pdbx_description
1 polymer ?
#
loop_
_entity_poly.entity_id
_entity_poly.type
_entity_poly.pdbx_seq_one_letter_code
_entity_poly.pdbx_strand_id
1 'polypeptide(L)'
;MNAPNLVAFLVVALVGCGGSQKSKVAKLQKRVDYLEDKIEAMSDDDGASVVLAERVEAHEERLGKLETQANRVPRRLPTRPRPDPNAVYSVGVTGRPSVGAKNAWVTVVKASEFACPFCERARPTMDTLLKDYKGDIRIVYRHFVVHPQSATIPAHAACAAHKQGKFKKMYNLIWDRGFKAGRDLSKANMIKLGRQAGLKIPKMKKDMEGDCPKIVREDQSALQKVGVLGTPAFYINGRFLSGARPVSQFKVLVDEELAKAKASGIPRKDYYQHIVKTGLKKFTP
;
A
#
# COMPACT_ATOMS: atom_id res chain seq x y z
N MET A 1 58.65 -9.08 -13.85
CA MET A 1 58.35 -7.61 -13.93
C MET A 1 56.97 -7.43 -13.40
N ASN A 2 56.86 -6.77 -12.27
CA ASN A 2 55.65 -6.61 -11.46
C ASN A 2 54.55 -5.87 -12.22
N ALA A 3 53.32 -6.46 -12.26
CA ALA A 3 52.12 -5.74 -12.62
C ALA A 3 51.52 -5.10 -11.34
N PRO A 4 51.50 -3.76 -11.25
CA PRO A 4 50.91 -3.10 -10.10
C PRO A 4 49.45 -2.72 -10.35
N ASN A 5 48.62 -3.03 -9.37
CA ASN A 5 47.44 -2.26 -8.95
C ASN A 5 46.64 -1.52 -10.04
N LEU A 6 45.64 -2.17 -10.60
CA LEU A 6 44.59 -1.51 -11.40
C LEU A 6 43.19 -1.66 -10.86
N VAL A 7 43.00 -2.12 -9.63
CA VAL A 7 41.65 -2.41 -9.05
C VAL A 7 41.15 -1.34 -8.08
N ALA A 8 41.87 -0.23 -7.88
CA ALA A 8 41.56 0.73 -6.81
C ALA A 8 40.65 1.91 -7.19
N PHE A 9 39.95 1.92 -8.33
CA PHE A 9 39.13 3.10 -8.73
C PHE A 9 37.75 2.77 -9.32
N LEU A 10 36.88 2.11 -8.57
CA LEU A 10 35.48 2.02 -9.03
C LEU A 10 34.43 1.86 -7.89
N VAL A 11 34.60 2.60 -6.81
CA VAL A 11 33.61 2.61 -5.70
C VAL A 11 33.13 4.02 -5.43
N VAL A 12 32.66 4.78 -6.40
CA VAL A 12 31.84 5.99 -6.11
C VAL A 12 30.90 6.23 -7.29
N ALA A 13 29.68 5.76 -7.24
CA ALA A 13 28.45 6.37 -7.80
C ALA A 13 27.26 5.41 -7.88
N LEU A 14 26.84 4.80 -6.80
CA LEU A 14 25.56 4.05 -6.76
C LEU A 14 24.60 4.61 -5.72
N VAL A 15 24.20 5.87 -5.88
CA VAL A 15 23.06 6.44 -5.16
C VAL A 15 21.93 6.59 -6.16
N GLY A 16 20.99 5.64 -6.22
CA GLY A 16 19.76 5.86 -6.97
C GLY A 16 19.08 4.67 -7.65
N CYS A 17 19.49 3.42 -7.49
CA CYS A 17 18.80 2.28 -8.08
C CYS A 17 17.84 1.59 -7.10
N GLY A 18 16.66 1.16 -7.59
CA GLY A 18 15.66 0.46 -6.79
C GLY A 18 16.22 -0.81 -6.11
N GLY A 19 15.76 -1.10 -4.89
CA GLY A 19 16.36 -2.07 -3.97
C GLY A 19 16.64 -3.48 -4.51
N SER A 20 15.96 -3.93 -5.56
CA SER A 20 16.18 -5.25 -6.19
C SER A 20 17.44 -5.33 -7.03
N GLN A 21 17.82 -4.26 -7.75
CA GLN A 21 19.03 -4.25 -8.57
C GLN A 21 20.29 -4.00 -7.74
N LYS A 22 20.23 -3.13 -6.72
CA LYS A 22 21.33 -2.94 -5.76
C LYS A 22 21.72 -4.25 -5.07
N SER A 23 20.74 -5.09 -4.71
CA SER A 23 20.99 -6.40 -4.10
C SER A 23 21.69 -7.38 -5.05
N LYS A 24 21.39 -7.32 -6.36
CA LYS A 24 22.04 -8.17 -7.37
C LYS A 24 23.48 -7.75 -7.64
N VAL A 25 23.71 -6.44 -7.76
CA VAL A 25 25.06 -5.88 -7.97
C VAL A 25 25.94 -6.17 -6.75
N ALA A 26 25.46 -5.96 -5.53
CA ALA A 26 26.19 -6.28 -4.31
C ALA A 26 26.54 -7.77 -4.16
N LYS A 27 25.65 -8.67 -4.63
CA LYS A 27 25.95 -10.13 -4.66
C LYS A 27 27.01 -10.48 -5.70
N LEU A 28 27.00 -9.81 -6.84
CA LEU A 28 28.00 -10.03 -7.88
C LEU A 28 29.37 -9.50 -7.44
N GLN A 29 29.41 -8.33 -6.82
CA GLN A 29 30.65 -7.77 -6.26
C GLN A 29 31.29 -8.71 -5.24
N LYS A 30 30.55 -9.22 -4.27
CA LYS A 30 31.04 -10.21 -3.29
C LYS A 30 31.56 -11.50 -3.94
N ARG A 31 31.03 -11.88 -5.10
CA ARG A 31 31.54 -13.05 -5.84
C ARG A 31 32.82 -12.75 -6.61
N VAL A 32 32.97 -11.54 -7.11
CA VAL A 32 34.21 -11.08 -7.73
C VAL A 32 35.31 -11.03 -6.67
N ASP A 33 35.08 -10.34 -5.55
CA ASP A 33 36.03 -10.25 -4.43
C ASP A 33 36.48 -11.65 -3.95
N TYR A 34 35.54 -12.58 -3.79
CA TYR A 34 35.84 -13.98 -3.40
C TYR A 34 36.68 -14.74 -4.46
N LEU A 35 36.46 -14.46 -5.73
CA LEU A 35 37.22 -15.10 -6.83
C LEU A 35 38.62 -14.52 -6.96
N GLU A 36 38.78 -13.22 -6.72
CA GLU A 36 40.10 -12.53 -6.67
C GLU A 36 40.95 -13.08 -5.52
N ASP A 37 40.40 -13.21 -4.31
CA ASP A 37 41.06 -13.82 -3.15
C ASP A 37 41.51 -15.28 -3.46
N LYS A 38 40.69 -16.03 -4.20
CA LYS A 38 41.04 -17.39 -4.59
C LYS A 38 42.11 -17.46 -5.68
N ILE A 39 42.13 -16.54 -6.62
CA ILE A 39 43.17 -16.46 -7.65
C ILE A 39 44.51 -16.14 -6.99
N GLU A 40 44.54 -15.21 -6.04
CA GLU A 40 45.73 -14.83 -5.30
C GLU A 40 46.28 -15.98 -4.43
N ALA A 41 45.38 -16.86 -3.91
CA ALA A 41 45.76 -18.04 -3.12
C ALA A 41 46.23 -19.25 -3.96
N MET A 42 46.11 -19.21 -5.30
CA MET A 42 46.41 -20.35 -6.21
C MET A 42 47.69 -20.12 -7.05
N SER A 43 48.70 -19.52 -6.49
CA SER A 43 49.87 -19.02 -7.21
C SER A 43 50.77 -20.07 -7.89
N ASP A 44 50.47 -21.38 -7.84
CA ASP A 44 51.40 -22.42 -8.32
C ASP A 44 50.79 -23.46 -9.29
N ASP A 45 49.57 -23.26 -9.82
CA ASP A 45 48.99 -24.19 -10.81
C ASP A 45 48.50 -23.41 -12.05
N ASP A 46 49.36 -23.37 -13.09
CA ASP A 46 49.23 -22.51 -14.29
C ASP A 46 47.93 -22.72 -15.08
N GLY A 47 47.24 -23.87 -14.95
CA GLY A 47 46.02 -24.16 -15.69
C GLY A 47 44.74 -23.64 -15.02
N ALA A 48 44.69 -23.62 -13.72
CA ALA A 48 43.50 -23.21 -12.99
C ALA A 48 43.38 -21.68 -12.83
N SER A 49 44.51 -20.99 -12.74
CA SER A 49 44.59 -19.53 -12.67
C SER A 49 44.09 -18.86 -13.97
N VAL A 50 44.44 -19.42 -15.15
CA VAL A 50 43.97 -18.92 -16.46
C VAL A 50 42.45 -19.03 -16.59
N VAL A 51 41.86 -20.20 -16.23
CA VAL A 51 40.40 -20.41 -16.29
C VAL A 51 39.64 -19.48 -15.34
N LEU A 52 40.23 -19.17 -14.19
CA LEU A 52 39.63 -18.24 -13.23
C LEU A 52 39.73 -16.78 -13.70
N ALA A 53 40.83 -16.39 -14.30
CA ALA A 53 41.02 -15.06 -14.89
C ALA A 53 40.00 -14.80 -16.02
N GLU A 54 39.83 -15.75 -16.96
CA GLU A 54 38.83 -15.66 -18.03
C GLU A 54 37.38 -15.56 -17.46
N ARG A 55 37.09 -16.23 -16.34
CA ARG A 55 35.77 -16.12 -15.71
C ARG A 55 35.55 -14.79 -15.00
N VAL A 56 36.58 -14.20 -14.41
CA VAL A 56 36.52 -12.87 -13.82
C VAL A 56 36.28 -11.82 -14.91
N GLU A 57 37.04 -11.86 -16.01
CA GLU A 57 36.88 -10.97 -17.15
C GLU A 57 35.47 -11.06 -17.77
N ALA A 58 34.92 -12.26 -17.94
CA ALA A 58 33.58 -12.49 -18.42
C ALA A 58 32.50 -11.94 -17.44
N HIS A 59 32.78 -11.95 -16.13
CA HIS A 59 31.88 -11.36 -15.14
C HIS A 59 31.96 -9.83 -15.11
N GLU A 60 33.13 -9.24 -15.28
CA GLU A 60 33.30 -7.79 -15.39
C GLU A 60 32.63 -7.23 -16.65
N GLU A 61 32.80 -7.90 -17.80
CA GLU A 61 32.09 -7.54 -19.03
C GLU A 61 30.56 -7.57 -18.84
N ARG A 62 30.07 -8.58 -18.12
CA ARG A 62 28.64 -8.75 -17.82
C ARG A 62 28.13 -7.70 -16.84
N LEU A 63 28.94 -7.29 -15.86
CA LEU A 63 28.67 -6.17 -14.96
C LEU A 63 28.60 -4.86 -15.75
N GLY A 64 29.55 -4.56 -16.60
CA GLY A 64 29.57 -3.36 -17.45
C GLY A 64 28.35 -3.27 -18.38
N LYS A 65 27.91 -4.41 -18.95
CA LYS A 65 26.66 -4.47 -19.74
C LYS A 65 25.42 -4.21 -18.89
N LEU A 66 25.35 -4.74 -17.66
CA LEU A 66 24.24 -4.51 -16.74
C LEU A 66 24.20 -3.06 -16.23
N GLU A 67 25.33 -2.45 -15.96
CA GLU A 67 25.44 -1.03 -15.60
C GLU A 67 25.02 -0.11 -16.76
N THR A 68 25.43 -0.44 -17.97
CA THR A 68 25.02 0.30 -19.18
C THR A 68 23.51 0.18 -19.42
N GLN A 69 22.93 -0.99 -19.21
CA GLN A 69 21.49 -1.19 -19.28
C GLN A 69 20.74 -0.48 -18.14
N ALA A 70 21.28 -0.50 -16.92
CA ALA A 70 20.69 0.21 -15.77
C ALA A 70 20.70 1.74 -15.97
N ASN A 71 21.72 2.28 -16.63
CA ASN A 71 21.82 3.70 -16.96
C ASN A 71 20.93 4.11 -18.15
N ARG A 72 20.54 3.18 -19.03
CA ARG A 72 19.59 3.41 -20.14
C ARG A 72 18.14 3.39 -19.71
N VAL A 73 17.83 2.79 -18.55
CA VAL A 73 16.45 2.87 -17.99
C VAL A 73 16.20 4.32 -17.59
N PRO A 74 15.16 4.98 -18.14
CA PRO A 74 14.84 6.35 -17.75
C PRO A 74 14.73 6.44 -16.22
N ARG A 75 15.53 7.30 -15.63
CA ARG A 75 15.70 7.44 -14.15
C ARG A 75 14.42 7.84 -13.42
N ARG A 76 13.40 8.20 -14.19
CA ARG A 76 12.03 8.47 -13.71
C ARG A 76 11.04 7.85 -14.69
N LEU A 77 10.42 6.75 -14.29
CA LEU A 77 9.10 6.42 -14.80
C LEU A 77 8.23 7.66 -14.59
N PRO A 78 7.45 8.08 -15.59
CA PRO A 78 6.53 9.20 -15.42
C PRO A 78 5.66 8.90 -14.19
N THR A 79 5.85 9.68 -13.14
CA THR A 79 5.07 9.54 -11.92
C THR A 79 3.65 9.95 -12.27
N ARG A 80 2.71 9.01 -12.17
CA ARG A 80 1.29 9.36 -12.35
C ARG A 80 0.96 10.51 -11.38
N PRO A 81 0.34 11.59 -11.86
CA PRO A 81 -0.05 12.68 -11.00
C PRO A 81 -0.84 12.17 -9.80
N ARG A 82 -0.57 12.72 -8.63
CA ARG A 82 -1.23 12.34 -7.36
C ARG A 82 -1.90 13.57 -6.77
N PRO A 83 -2.97 13.37 -5.98
CA PRO A 83 -3.57 14.46 -5.24
C PRO A 83 -2.54 15.22 -4.41
N ASP A 84 -2.65 16.57 -4.40
CA ASP A 84 -1.85 17.41 -3.53
C ASP A 84 -2.13 17.05 -2.05
N PRO A 85 -1.12 16.68 -1.26
CA PRO A 85 -1.31 16.31 0.15
C PRO A 85 -1.75 17.49 1.03
N ASN A 86 -1.61 18.74 0.56
CA ASN A 86 -2.04 19.94 1.26
C ASN A 86 -3.46 20.36 0.89
N ALA A 87 -3.98 19.91 -0.23
CA ALA A 87 -5.35 20.19 -0.65
C ALA A 87 -6.35 19.33 0.13
N VAL A 88 -7.55 19.88 0.35
CA VAL A 88 -8.67 19.19 1.01
C VAL A 88 -9.66 18.72 -0.04
N TYR A 89 -9.85 17.41 -0.15
CA TYR A 89 -10.76 16.78 -1.09
C TYR A 89 -12.07 16.35 -0.42
N SER A 90 -13.16 16.50 -1.14
CA SER A 90 -14.49 16.09 -0.72
C SER A 90 -14.70 14.58 -0.90
N VAL A 91 -14.64 13.82 0.17
CA VAL A 91 -14.91 12.37 0.14
C VAL A 91 -16.14 12.06 0.99
N GLY A 92 -17.27 11.80 0.36
CA GLY A 92 -18.50 11.46 1.04
C GLY A 92 -18.40 10.14 1.84
N VAL A 93 -19.09 10.07 2.97
CA VAL A 93 -19.05 8.92 3.91
C VAL A 93 -20.42 8.35 4.24
N THR A 94 -21.49 8.94 3.74
CA THR A 94 -22.85 8.55 4.01
C THR A 94 -23.11 7.08 3.60
N GLY A 95 -23.69 6.31 4.50
CA GLY A 95 -24.02 4.90 4.25
C GLY A 95 -22.79 3.98 4.15
N ARG A 96 -21.61 4.42 4.55
CA ARG A 96 -20.39 3.61 4.52
C ARG A 96 -20.01 3.11 5.91
N PRO A 97 -19.43 1.89 6.02
CA PRO A 97 -19.04 1.34 7.31
C PRO A 97 -17.98 2.18 7.99
N SER A 98 -18.13 2.38 9.29
CA SER A 98 -17.16 3.14 10.09
C SER A 98 -16.88 2.48 11.44
N VAL A 99 -15.70 2.75 11.98
CA VAL A 99 -15.27 2.36 13.33
C VAL A 99 -14.72 3.59 14.03
N GLY A 100 -15.04 3.77 15.29
CA GLY A 100 -14.71 4.95 16.09
C GLY A 100 -15.95 5.81 16.40
N ALA A 101 -15.74 7.04 16.87
CA ALA A 101 -16.83 7.92 17.30
C ALA A 101 -17.65 8.41 16.09
N LYS A 102 -18.97 8.35 16.16
CA LYS A 102 -19.86 8.81 15.08
C LYS A 102 -19.67 10.28 14.74
N ASN A 103 -19.43 11.11 15.76
CA ASN A 103 -19.21 12.56 15.69
C ASN A 103 -17.72 12.92 15.89
N ALA A 104 -16.79 12.12 15.38
CA ALA A 104 -15.35 12.37 15.50
C ALA A 104 -14.95 13.71 14.86
N TRP A 105 -13.96 14.41 15.46
CA TRP A 105 -13.33 15.59 14.87
C TRP A 105 -12.56 15.25 13.58
N VAL A 106 -11.90 14.08 13.58
CA VAL A 106 -11.13 13.64 12.42
C VAL A 106 -11.73 12.37 11.82
N THR A 107 -12.04 12.43 10.54
CA THR A 107 -12.51 11.30 9.76
C THR A 107 -11.39 10.85 8.82
N VAL A 108 -10.94 9.61 8.99
CA VAL A 108 -10.01 8.94 8.07
C VAL A 108 -10.83 8.06 7.12
N VAL A 109 -10.92 8.46 5.86
CA VAL A 109 -11.49 7.59 4.83
C VAL A 109 -10.40 6.70 4.29
N LYS A 110 -10.58 5.38 4.41
CA LYS A 110 -9.65 4.36 3.90
C LYS A 110 -10.19 3.75 2.62
N ALA A 111 -9.56 4.04 1.48
CA ALA A 111 -9.75 3.31 0.23
C ALA A 111 -8.96 2.01 0.26
N SER A 112 -9.62 0.87 0.12
CA SER A 112 -9.02 -0.43 0.39
C SER A 112 -9.72 -1.56 -0.35
N GLU A 113 -8.99 -2.67 -0.59
CA GLU A 113 -9.54 -3.95 -1.06
C GLU A 113 -8.94 -5.10 -0.26
N PHE A 114 -9.58 -6.28 -0.30
CA PHE A 114 -9.19 -7.43 0.49
C PHE A 114 -8.14 -8.35 -0.15
N ALA A 115 -7.71 -8.08 -1.38
CA ALA A 115 -6.64 -8.83 -2.05
C ALA A 115 -5.27 -8.13 -1.95
N CYS A 116 -5.22 -6.90 -1.43
CA CYS A 116 -4.02 -6.09 -1.37
C CYS A 116 -3.21 -6.34 -0.08
N PRO A 117 -1.95 -6.83 -0.16
CA PRO A 117 -1.12 -7.07 1.02
C PRO A 117 -0.74 -5.78 1.76
N PHE A 118 -0.66 -4.65 1.06
CA PHE A 118 -0.42 -3.35 1.69
C PHE A 118 -1.63 -2.86 2.48
N CYS A 119 -2.86 -3.23 2.07
CA CYS A 119 -4.08 -2.94 2.82
C CYS A 119 -4.14 -3.73 4.12
N GLU A 120 -3.67 -4.98 4.10
CA GLU A 120 -3.50 -5.80 5.29
C GLU A 120 -2.49 -5.17 6.24
N ARG A 121 -1.30 -4.80 5.76
CA ARG A 121 -0.24 -4.15 6.53
C ARG A 121 -0.68 -2.85 7.22
N ALA A 122 -1.61 -2.11 6.63
CA ALA A 122 -2.14 -0.89 7.21
C ALA A 122 -3.18 -1.11 8.34
N ARG A 123 -3.61 -2.34 8.62
CA ARG A 123 -4.62 -2.62 9.66
C ARG A 123 -4.13 -2.24 11.06
N PRO A 124 -2.93 -2.70 11.52
CA PRO A 124 -2.43 -2.33 12.84
C PRO A 124 -2.30 -0.82 13.04
N THR A 125 -1.90 -0.08 12.00
CA THR A 125 -1.85 1.39 12.04
C THR A 125 -3.24 1.99 12.32
N MET A 126 -4.29 1.49 11.67
CA MET A 126 -5.67 1.95 11.92
C MET A 126 -6.15 1.63 13.34
N ASP A 127 -5.82 0.43 13.84
CA ASP A 127 -6.18 0.04 15.21
C ASP A 127 -5.42 0.89 16.25
N THR A 128 -4.14 1.21 16.01
CA THR A 128 -3.35 2.13 16.85
C THR A 128 -3.95 3.54 16.86
N LEU A 129 -4.31 4.08 15.70
CA LEU A 129 -4.95 5.41 15.64
C LEU A 129 -6.27 5.45 16.42
N LEU A 130 -7.12 4.43 16.26
CA LEU A 130 -8.39 4.35 17.01
C LEU A 130 -8.17 4.28 18.52
N LYS A 131 -7.08 3.64 18.96
CA LYS A 131 -6.71 3.54 20.38
C LYS A 131 -6.17 4.88 20.90
N ASP A 132 -5.22 5.49 20.19
CA ASP A 132 -4.49 6.66 20.66
C ASP A 132 -5.35 7.95 20.62
N TYR A 133 -6.27 8.05 19.65
CA TYR A 133 -7.20 9.17 19.49
C TYR A 133 -8.63 8.79 19.86
N LYS A 134 -8.79 8.01 20.92
CA LYS A 134 -10.11 7.52 21.35
C LYS A 134 -11.13 8.65 21.50
N GLY A 135 -12.22 8.54 20.77
CA GLY A 135 -13.30 9.53 20.77
C GLY A 135 -13.10 10.66 19.73
N ASP A 136 -11.89 11.02 19.36
CA ASP A 136 -11.63 12.12 18.42
C ASP A 136 -11.52 11.69 16.96
N ILE A 137 -11.35 10.40 16.71
CA ILE A 137 -11.19 9.85 15.37
C ILE A 137 -12.26 8.81 15.02
N ARG A 138 -12.60 8.72 13.75
CA ARG A 138 -13.27 7.57 13.14
C ARG A 138 -12.60 7.17 11.84
N ILE A 139 -12.67 5.90 11.50
CA ILE A 139 -12.20 5.37 10.23
C ILE A 139 -13.41 4.91 9.43
N VAL A 140 -13.57 5.44 8.23
CA VAL A 140 -14.61 5.07 7.28
C VAL A 140 -13.97 4.23 6.17
N TYR A 141 -14.55 3.08 5.90
CA TYR A 141 -14.03 2.15 4.90
C TYR A 141 -14.79 2.32 3.59
N ARG A 142 -14.06 2.50 2.50
CA ARG A 142 -14.59 2.52 1.14
C ARG A 142 -13.85 1.51 0.27
N HIS A 143 -14.60 0.87 -0.61
CA HIS A 143 -14.06 -0.14 -1.51
C HIS A 143 -13.39 0.52 -2.72
N PHE A 144 -12.15 0.10 -3.00
CA PHE A 144 -11.42 0.47 -4.20
C PHE A 144 -10.75 -0.78 -4.75
N VAL A 145 -11.41 -1.42 -5.72
CA VAL A 145 -11.01 -2.73 -6.25
C VAL A 145 -9.97 -2.54 -7.36
N VAL A 146 -8.74 -2.98 -7.09
CA VAL A 146 -7.60 -2.99 -8.03
C VAL A 146 -7.42 -4.37 -8.65
N HIS A 147 -7.76 -5.43 -7.89
CA HIS A 147 -7.65 -6.83 -8.33
C HIS A 147 -9.06 -7.45 -8.45
N PRO A 148 -9.81 -7.19 -9.53
CA PRO A 148 -11.23 -7.56 -9.62
C PRO A 148 -11.50 -9.06 -9.48
N GLN A 149 -10.61 -9.94 -9.96
CA GLN A 149 -10.77 -11.39 -9.89
C GLN A 149 -10.80 -11.92 -8.45
N SER A 150 -10.08 -11.27 -7.52
CA SER A 150 -9.95 -11.74 -6.14
C SER A 150 -10.58 -10.80 -5.10
N ALA A 151 -10.72 -9.50 -5.39
CA ALA A 151 -11.18 -8.52 -4.42
C ALA A 151 -12.68 -8.17 -4.52
N THR A 152 -13.35 -8.44 -5.64
CA THR A 152 -14.75 -8.08 -5.86
C THR A 152 -15.69 -8.82 -4.90
N ILE A 153 -15.56 -10.13 -4.82
CA ILE A 153 -16.42 -10.96 -3.96
C ILE A 153 -16.30 -10.59 -2.48
N PRO A 154 -15.09 -10.48 -1.88
CA PRO A 154 -14.99 -10.05 -0.49
C PRO A 154 -15.46 -8.60 -0.26
N ALA A 155 -15.34 -7.69 -1.24
CA ALA A 155 -15.91 -6.35 -1.13
C ALA A 155 -17.46 -6.40 -1.03
N HIS A 156 -18.11 -7.20 -1.88
CA HIS A 156 -19.57 -7.42 -1.80
C HIS A 156 -19.97 -8.08 -0.48
N ALA A 157 -19.20 -9.04 0.01
CA ALA A 157 -19.44 -9.71 1.29
C ALA A 157 -19.34 -8.74 2.49
N ALA A 158 -18.34 -7.88 2.50
CA ALA A 158 -18.15 -6.85 3.52
C ALA A 158 -19.27 -5.79 3.48
N CYS A 159 -19.72 -5.40 2.28
CA CYS A 159 -20.87 -4.53 2.08
C CYS A 159 -22.16 -5.17 2.62
N ALA A 160 -22.46 -6.43 2.31
CA ALA A 160 -23.62 -7.16 2.81
C ALA A 160 -23.59 -7.30 4.35
N ALA A 161 -22.38 -7.47 4.92
CA ALA A 161 -22.21 -7.47 6.37
C ALA A 161 -22.48 -6.09 6.99
N HIS A 162 -22.09 -5.01 6.31
CA HIS A 162 -22.42 -3.65 6.76
C HIS A 162 -23.92 -3.43 6.83
N LYS A 163 -24.67 -3.83 5.81
CA LYS A 163 -26.15 -3.75 5.77
C LYS A 163 -26.84 -4.55 6.88
N GLN A 164 -26.12 -5.46 7.54
CA GLN A 164 -26.59 -6.23 8.69
C GLN A 164 -25.92 -5.81 10.01
N GLY A 165 -25.19 -4.69 10.05
CA GLY A 165 -24.52 -4.19 11.26
C GLY A 165 -23.35 -5.06 11.74
N LYS A 166 -22.80 -5.92 10.88
CA LYS A 166 -21.74 -6.90 11.22
C LYS A 166 -20.42 -6.64 10.50
N PHE A 167 -20.24 -5.42 9.96
CA PHE A 167 -19.07 -5.08 9.15
C PHE A 167 -17.74 -5.41 9.83
N LYS A 168 -17.48 -4.90 11.05
CA LYS A 168 -16.17 -5.07 11.71
C LYS A 168 -15.84 -6.54 11.93
N LYS A 169 -16.81 -7.36 12.32
CA LYS A 169 -16.62 -8.80 12.50
C LYS A 169 -16.28 -9.49 11.17
N MET A 170 -17.04 -9.20 10.12
CA MET A 170 -16.80 -9.76 8.78
C MET A 170 -15.48 -9.27 8.20
N TYR A 171 -15.15 -7.99 8.34
CA TYR A 171 -13.89 -7.38 7.93
C TYR A 171 -12.68 -8.12 8.53
N ASN A 172 -12.70 -8.38 9.84
CA ASN A 172 -11.62 -9.11 10.50
C ASN A 172 -11.54 -10.56 9.99
N LEU A 173 -12.67 -11.26 9.87
CA LEU A 173 -12.69 -12.64 9.36
C LEU A 173 -12.17 -12.74 7.92
N ILE A 174 -12.52 -11.81 7.05
CA ILE A 174 -11.99 -11.80 5.67
C ILE A 174 -10.46 -11.66 5.69
N TRP A 175 -9.90 -10.75 6.48
CA TRP A 175 -8.46 -10.58 6.57
C TRP A 175 -7.75 -11.77 7.22
N ASP A 176 -8.26 -12.23 8.36
CA ASP A 176 -7.56 -13.20 9.19
C ASP A 176 -7.72 -14.63 8.67
N ARG A 177 -8.90 -14.98 8.14
CA ARG A 177 -9.24 -16.34 7.68
C ARG A 177 -9.43 -16.45 6.17
N GLY A 178 -9.68 -15.35 5.47
CA GLY A 178 -9.73 -15.33 4.02
C GLY A 178 -8.36 -15.04 3.42
N PHE A 179 -7.79 -13.88 3.75
CA PHE A 179 -6.54 -13.43 3.14
C PHE A 179 -5.28 -14.10 3.75
N LYS A 180 -5.12 -14.07 5.08
CA LYS A 180 -3.91 -14.60 5.74
C LYS A 180 -3.85 -16.13 5.71
N ALA A 181 -4.98 -16.81 5.90
CA ALA A 181 -5.04 -18.27 5.95
C ALA A 181 -5.23 -18.89 4.56
N GLY A 182 -4.30 -18.64 3.62
CA GLY A 182 -4.29 -19.29 2.32
C GLY A 182 -4.90 -18.50 1.17
N ARG A 183 -5.31 -17.24 1.38
CA ARG A 183 -5.88 -16.34 0.36
C ARG A 183 -7.15 -16.87 -0.32
N ASP A 184 -7.96 -17.65 0.40
CA ASP A 184 -9.26 -18.07 -0.10
C ASP A 184 -10.28 -16.94 0.04
N LEU A 185 -10.42 -16.16 -1.02
CA LEU A 185 -11.38 -15.05 -1.15
C LEU A 185 -12.59 -15.45 -2.02
N SER A 186 -12.81 -16.73 -2.23
CA SER A 186 -13.92 -17.28 -3.01
C SER A 186 -15.29 -16.96 -2.40
N LYS A 187 -16.33 -17.00 -3.23
CA LYS A 187 -17.72 -16.81 -2.79
C LYS A 187 -18.13 -17.84 -1.73
N ALA A 188 -17.67 -19.08 -1.88
CA ALA A 188 -17.96 -20.15 -0.92
C ALA A 188 -17.38 -19.84 0.46
N ASN A 189 -16.11 -19.43 0.52
CA ASN A 189 -15.47 -19.03 1.77
C ASN A 189 -16.10 -17.75 2.36
N MET A 190 -16.43 -16.74 1.56
CA MET A 190 -17.12 -15.54 2.07
C MET A 190 -18.46 -15.87 2.73
N ILE A 191 -19.22 -16.84 2.20
CA ILE A 191 -20.47 -17.31 2.83
C ILE A 191 -20.17 -18.06 4.14
N LYS A 192 -19.14 -18.89 4.19
CA LYS A 192 -18.67 -19.56 5.43
C LYS A 192 -18.30 -18.53 6.50
N LEU A 193 -17.50 -17.53 6.14
CA LEU A 193 -17.12 -16.42 7.04
C LEU A 193 -18.33 -15.58 7.46
N GLY A 194 -19.31 -15.40 6.57
CA GLY A 194 -20.56 -14.73 6.86
C GLY A 194 -21.37 -15.44 7.96
N ARG A 195 -21.44 -16.78 7.95
CA ARG A 195 -22.04 -17.57 9.05
C ARG A 195 -21.30 -17.32 10.37
N GLN A 196 -19.96 -17.35 10.34
CA GLN A 196 -19.14 -17.07 11.53
C GLN A 196 -19.30 -15.63 12.04
N ALA A 197 -19.54 -14.68 11.14
CA ALA A 197 -19.88 -13.31 11.50
C ALA A 197 -21.28 -13.16 12.10
N GLY A 198 -22.13 -14.16 11.98
CA GLY A 198 -23.53 -14.14 12.44
C GLY A 198 -24.47 -13.43 11.46
N LEU A 199 -24.18 -13.50 10.15
CA LEU A 199 -25.03 -12.95 9.10
C LEU A 199 -26.22 -13.88 8.79
N LYS A 200 -27.36 -13.29 8.48
CA LYS A 200 -28.49 -13.97 7.83
C LYS A 200 -28.07 -14.26 6.38
N ILE A 201 -27.72 -15.53 6.08
CA ILE A 201 -27.10 -15.91 4.82
C ILE A 201 -28.00 -15.67 3.59
N PRO A 202 -29.31 -15.94 3.60
CA PRO A 202 -30.17 -15.58 2.47
C PRO A 202 -30.10 -14.09 2.13
N LYS A 203 -30.14 -13.22 3.18
CA LYS A 203 -30.02 -11.76 3.00
C LYS A 203 -28.61 -11.37 2.50
N MET A 204 -27.56 -11.99 3.02
CA MET A 204 -26.19 -11.76 2.56
C MET A 204 -26.05 -12.05 1.06
N LYS A 205 -26.53 -13.19 0.59
CA LYS A 205 -26.51 -13.58 -0.83
C LYS A 205 -27.27 -12.56 -1.69
N LYS A 206 -28.50 -12.21 -1.28
CA LYS A 206 -29.32 -11.20 -1.96
C LYS A 206 -28.59 -9.85 -2.07
N ASP A 207 -28.01 -9.36 -0.97
CA ASP A 207 -27.30 -8.07 -0.94
C ASP A 207 -26.01 -8.13 -1.78
N MET A 208 -25.27 -9.25 -1.77
CA MET A 208 -24.04 -9.43 -2.57
C MET A 208 -24.28 -9.40 -4.08
N GLU A 209 -25.46 -9.83 -4.54
CA GLU A 209 -25.84 -9.88 -5.96
C GLU A 209 -26.65 -8.64 -6.38
N GLY A 210 -27.33 -7.98 -5.43
CA GLY A 210 -28.20 -6.82 -5.66
C GLY A 210 -27.48 -5.48 -5.46
N ASP A 211 -27.61 -4.90 -4.25
CA ASP A 211 -27.16 -3.53 -4.00
C ASP A 211 -25.64 -3.38 -3.88
N CYS A 212 -24.95 -4.38 -3.31
CA CYS A 212 -23.52 -4.25 -3.01
C CYS A 212 -22.62 -4.04 -4.24
N PRO A 213 -22.86 -4.67 -5.40
CA PRO A 213 -22.15 -4.31 -6.63
C PRO A 213 -22.27 -2.84 -7.01
N LYS A 214 -23.44 -2.22 -6.85
CA LYS A 214 -23.66 -0.79 -7.11
C LYS A 214 -22.88 0.07 -6.12
N ILE A 215 -22.99 -0.24 -4.81
CA ILE A 215 -22.27 0.49 -3.75
C ILE A 215 -20.76 0.44 -3.95
N VAL A 216 -20.20 -0.71 -4.32
CA VAL A 216 -18.76 -0.87 -4.59
C VAL A 216 -18.33 -0.05 -5.81
N ARG A 217 -19.14 -0.03 -6.89
CA ARG A 217 -18.88 0.84 -8.07
C ARG A 217 -18.96 2.32 -7.74
N GLU A 218 -19.92 2.74 -6.91
CA GLU A 218 -20.03 4.13 -6.43
C GLU A 218 -18.80 4.53 -5.63
N ASP A 219 -18.31 3.66 -4.75
CA ASP A 219 -17.09 3.88 -3.99
C ASP A 219 -15.89 4.04 -4.93
N GLN A 220 -15.73 3.13 -5.88
CA GLN A 220 -14.68 3.17 -6.90
C GLN A 220 -14.70 4.49 -7.66
N SER A 221 -15.84 4.85 -8.24
CA SER A 221 -15.99 6.08 -9.03
C SER A 221 -15.71 7.34 -8.22
N ALA A 222 -16.27 7.43 -7.00
CA ALA A 222 -16.06 8.60 -6.16
C ALA A 222 -14.59 8.77 -5.72
N LEU A 223 -13.89 7.67 -5.44
CA LEU A 223 -12.48 7.70 -5.06
C LEU A 223 -11.58 8.00 -6.27
N GLN A 224 -11.91 7.49 -7.46
CA GLN A 224 -11.21 7.86 -8.69
C GLN A 224 -11.31 9.35 -9.00
N LYS A 225 -12.48 9.96 -8.81
CA LYS A 225 -12.68 11.41 -9.01
C LYS A 225 -11.74 12.26 -8.18
N VAL A 226 -11.41 11.84 -6.98
CA VAL A 226 -10.47 12.54 -6.08
C VAL A 226 -9.03 12.01 -6.18
N GLY A 227 -8.71 11.22 -7.21
CA GLY A 227 -7.33 10.85 -7.57
C GLY A 227 -6.78 9.59 -6.91
N VAL A 228 -7.62 8.71 -6.37
CA VAL A 228 -7.16 7.39 -5.92
C VAL A 228 -6.82 6.53 -7.14
N LEU A 229 -5.58 6.05 -7.20
CA LEU A 229 -5.05 5.20 -8.28
C LEU A 229 -4.66 3.80 -7.80
N GLY A 230 -4.66 3.56 -6.48
CA GLY A 230 -4.27 2.29 -5.88
C GLY A 230 -4.57 2.23 -4.39
N THR A 231 -4.32 1.07 -3.79
CA THR A 231 -4.66 0.80 -2.39
C THR A 231 -3.44 0.37 -1.56
N PRO A 232 -3.43 0.69 -0.25
CA PRO A 232 -4.38 1.56 0.43
C PRO A 232 -4.13 3.05 0.10
N ALA A 233 -5.20 3.83 0.09
CA ALA A 233 -5.12 5.29 0.08
C ALA A 233 -6.04 5.85 1.17
N PHE A 234 -5.70 7.02 1.70
CA PHE A 234 -6.39 7.60 2.83
C PHE A 234 -6.69 9.07 2.57
N TYR A 235 -7.81 9.54 3.13
CA TYR A 235 -8.15 10.95 3.24
C TYR A 235 -8.43 11.28 4.70
N ILE A 236 -7.57 12.11 5.30
CA ILE A 236 -7.66 12.54 6.69
C ILE A 236 -8.27 13.93 6.69
N ASN A 237 -9.54 14.05 7.05
CA ASN A 237 -10.36 15.25 6.83
C ASN A 237 -10.17 15.85 5.42
N GLY A 238 -10.11 14.99 4.42
CA GLY A 238 -9.95 15.36 3.02
C GLY A 238 -8.50 15.48 2.52
N ARG A 239 -7.48 15.45 3.40
CA ARG A 239 -6.06 15.47 3.01
C ARG A 239 -5.58 14.08 2.60
N PHE A 240 -4.95 14.01 1.44
CA PHE A 240 -4.54 12.74 0.83
C PHE A 240 -3.26 12.17 1.43
N LEU A 241 -3.28 10.88 1.73
CA LEU A 241 -2.08 10.10 2.09
C LEU A 241 -2.10 8.74 1.37
N SER A 242 -1.03 8.40 0.65
CA SER A 242 -0.93 7.17 -0.15
C SER A 242 -0.09 6.10 0.52
N GLY A 243 -0.57 4.86 0.47
CA GLY A 243 0.19 3.66 0.84
C GLY A 243 0.14 3.31 2.33
N ALA A 244 0.65 2.11 2.65
CA ALA A 244 0.81 1.65 4.04
C ALA A 244 2.00 2.36 4.70
N ARG A 245 1.77 3.54 5.21
CA ARG A 245 2.77 4.38 5.88
C ARG A 245 2.92 4.01 7.36
N PRO A 246 4.07 4.32 7.99
CA PRO A 246 4.23 4.25 9.45
C PRO A 246 3.17 5.08 10.18
N VAL A 247 2.79 4.65 11.38
CA VAL A 247 1.78 5.33 12.20
C VAL A 247 2.13 6.80 12.50
N SER A 248 3.43 7.11 12.63
CA SER A 248 3.92 8.48 12.86
C SER A 248 3.48 9.46 11.77
N GLN A 249 3.51 9.05 10.49
CA GLN A 249 3.05 9.92 9.41
C GLN A 249 1.54 10.18 9.44
N PHE A 250 0.76 9.21 9.90
CA PHE A 250 -0.68 9.42 10.14
C PHE A 250 -0.91 10.37 11.30
N LYS A 251 -0.17 10.21 12.40
CA LYS A 251 -0.32 11.05 13.61
C LYS A 251 -0.08 12.51 13.30
N VAL A 252 0.96 12.84 12.55
CA VAL A 252 1.22 14.25 12.12
C VAL A 252 -0.01 14.85 11.45
N LEU A 253 -0.60 14.16 10.47
CA LEU A 253 -1.78 14.66 9.77
C LEU A 253 -3.02 14.69 10.66
N VAL A 254 -3.20 13.69 11.52
CA VAL A 254 -4.34 13.62 12.45
C VAL A 254 -4.26 14.76 13.47
N ASP A 255 -3.09 15.04 14.02
CA ASP A 255 -2.86 16.10 15.00
C ASP A 255 -3.13 17.48 14.39
N GLU A 256 -2.61 17.75 13.18
CA GLU A 256 -2.89 18.97 12.44
C GLU A 256 -4.39 19.17 12.17
N GLU A 257 -5.04 18.11 11.66
CA GLU A 257 -6.47 18.17 11.34
C GLU A 257 -7.37 18.25 12.59
N LEU A 258 -6.94 17.64 13.69
CA LEU A 258 -7.61 17.75 14.99
C LEU A 258 -7.54 19.18 15.55
N ALA A 259 -6.36 19.79 15.47
CA ALA A 259 -6.16 21.18 15.90
C ALA A 259 -7.02 22.14 15.07
N LYS A 260 -7.01 22.00 13.74
CA LYS A 260 -7.85 22.80 12.83
C LYS A 260 -9.35 22.63 13.15
N ALA A 261 -9.78 21.38 13.34
CA ALA A 261 -11.18 21.07 13.63
C ALA A 261 -11.64 21.73 14.94
N LYS A 262 -10.85 21.62 16.01
CA LYS A 262 -11.16 22.21 17.30
C LYS A 262 -11.16 23.76 17.28
N ALA A 263 -10.29 24.36 16.48
CA ALA A 263 -10.20 25.82 16.32
C ALA A 263 -11.23 26.42 15.35
N SER A 264 -11.98 25.61 14.61
CA SER A 264 -12.83 26.07 13.50
C SER A 264 -14.11 26.81 13.92
N GLY A 265 -14.54 26.68 15.17
CA GLY A 265 -15.85 27.15 15.64
C GLY A 265 -17.04 26.32 15.13
N ILE A 266 -16.81 25.32 14.26
CA ILE A 266 -17.86 24.46 13.70
C ILE A 266 -18.21 23.37 14.74
N PRO A 267 -19.51 23.11 15.01
CA PRO A 267 -19.89 22.03 15.89
C PRO A 267 -19.29 20.69 15.46
N ARG A 268 -18.78 19.92 16.41
CA ARG A 268 -18.08 18.65 16.17
C ARG A 268 -18.86 17.69 15.25
N LYS A 269 -20.16 17.59 15.45
CA LYS A 269 -21.03 16.71 14.65
C LYS A 269 -21.13 17.11 13.18
N ASP A 270 -20.89 18.39 12.85
CA ASP A 270 -21.07 18.99 11.53
C ASP A 270 -19.72 19.19 10.80
N TYR A 271 -18.59 19.08 11.51
CA TYR A 271 -17.29 19.41 10.97
C TYR A 271 -16.95 18.61 9.70
N TYR A 272 -17.14 17.29 9.70
CA TYR A 272 -16.83 16.51 8.50
C TYR A 272 -17.78 16.78 7.34
N GLN A 273 -19.04 17.16 7.61
CA GLN A 273 -19.96 17.60 6.56
C GLN A 273 -19.51 18.93 5.94
N HIS A 274 -18.96 19.82 6.74
CA HIS A 274 -18.30 21.04 6.25
C HIS A 274 -17.15 20.69 5.29
N ILE A 275 -16.23 19.78 5.66
CA ILE A 275 -15.17 19.28 4.78
C ILE A 275 -15.73 18.73 3.47
N VAL A 276 -16.78 17.91 3.51
CA VAL A 276 -17.43 17.35 2.32
C VAL A 276 -18.04 18.46 1.44
N LYS A 277 -18.60 19.51 2.05
CA LYS A 277 -19.24 20.62 1.33
C LYS A 277 -18.21 21.52 0.64
N THR A 278 -17.13 21.87 1.33
CA THR A 278 -16.14 22.89 0.89
C THR A 278 -14.95 22.29 0.13
N GLY A 279 -14.62 21.02 0.34
CA GLY A 279 -13.48 20.37 -0.29
C GLY A 279 -13.61 20.22 -1.80
N LEU A 280 -12.47 20.06 -2.47
CA LEU A 280 -12.36 19.83 -3.91
C LEU A 280 -13.12 18.57 -4.32
N LYS A 281 -14.01 18.68 -5.29
CA LYS A 281 -14.87 17.56 -5.77
C LYS A 281 -14.14 16.65 -6.74
N LYS A 282 -13.02 17.10 -7.31
CA LYS A 282 -12.25 16.38 -8.32
C LYS A 282 -10.77 16.71 -8.17
N PHE A 283 -9.95 15.69 -8.36
CA PHE A 283 -8.52 15.85 -8.60
C PHE A 283 -8.31 16.25 -10.06
N THR A 284 -7.52 17.29 -10.29
CA THR A 284 -7.03 17.72 -11.62
C THR A 284 -5.52 17.51 -11.60
N PRO A 285 -4.97 16.68 -12.51
CA PRO A 285 -3.53 16.38 -12.59
C PRO A 285 -2.68 17.62 -12.84
#